data_4eef896eb3150e36e1305b3517dd2304
#
_entry.id   4eef896eb3150e36e1305b3517dd2304
#
_cell.length_a   1.000
_cell.length_b   1.000
_cell.length_c   1.000
_cell.angle_alpha   90.00
_cell.angle_beta   90.00
_cell.angle_gamma   90.00
#
_symmetry.space_group_name_H-M   'P 1'
#
loop_
_entity.id
_entity.type
_entity.pdbx_description
1 polymer ?
#
loop_
_entity_poly.entity_id
_entity_poly.type
_entity_poly.pdbx_seq_one_letter_code
_entity_poly.pdbx_strand_id
1 'polypeptide(L)'
;MASIFNALNIGYSGLKTSQIAIDTTGHNIANAQNPDYTRQRVVIEPNTPLNTTPGDIGLGAKISEIVRIHDEFVYKRLKSSSSSSEYANFRQSVMDEVSTYFPEIDKNGIYNGLSNLFDAWNNFSKNSDDSSLKIDLAQQAKNFSAVVKETRDLLQKKQDSLNEQLKTSIDEINRLGKEIAEINVRINTNETAGNNANDLRDQRDKLELALSKLVDIAVTKGELQSDMTVDPNYVESTDQYHLSIGGSSFVDGATFHPLVLDKAGDGTAYSNIYYQRQDYVKFDITNYIHGGKVGAILSLRGSDYSEEYGKFMNGDIQQIIDKLDSFASSLIVNTNNIYASHATDSMLSDTPVDPNLLISNSTLPIDSTQQFKVKIYDINGNVVAERNIGLNGTFQDVVDDINRPDVDDNGDNTITNDVDDFVAASIDAQGNFAISLKAGMKDQGYRFSIEEVDPENRSLFAGALGLERFFDGKSAKDIDLSRYLDENPTRIAGNGPPIAGDNSVANGMVQLQYDKIDFYIVGTQEPYSKDTLSGFFRMSATEVADKTAASHTTAETSQSLLNAVVNEFDSISRVDLDEELTNLMKYQTGYSASAKVITTIDQMIQTLLGIKQ
;
A
#
# COMPACT_ATOMS: atom_id res chain seq x y z
N MET A 1 63.00 4.79 50.92
CA MET A 1 63.03 4.46 49.46
C MET A 1 61.66 4.09 48.94
N ALA A 2 60.84 3.29 49.61
CA ALA A 2 59.49 2.95 49.14
C ALA A 2 58.58 4.19 48.88
N SER A 3 58.64 5.26 49.67
CA SER A 3 57.85 6.50 49.51
C SER A 3 58.16 7.28 48.22
N ILE A 4 59.43 7.28 47.77
CA ILE A 4 59.85 7.99 46.57
C ILE A 4 59.40 7.27 45.29
N PHE A 5 59.52 5.93 45.28
CA PHE A 5 59.04 5.12 44.18
C PHE A 5 57.49 5.18 44.05
N ASN A 6 56.77 5.25 45.19
CA ASN A 6 55.32 5.48 45.16
C ASN A 6 54.95 6.82 44.55
N ALA A 7 55.62 7.90 44.93
CA ALA A 7 55.41 9.22 44.37
C ALA A 7 55.72 9.26 42.87
N LEU A 8 56.78 8.55 42.41
CA LEU A 8 57.10 8.40 40.98
C LEU A 8 55.98 7.65 40.25
N ASN A 9 55.45 6.55 40.81
CA ASN A 9 54.34 5.84 40.22
C ASN A 9 53.07 6.66 40.15
N ILE A 10 52.76 7.48 41.15
CA ILE A 10 51.62 8.44 41.12
C ILE A 10 51.82 9.47 40.00
N GLY A 11 53.00 10.08 39.88
CA GLY A 11 53.29 11.01 38.79
C GLY A 11 53.18 10.33 37.40
N TYR A 12 53.71 9.12 37.22
CA TYR A 12 53.64 8.37 35.98
C TYR A 12 52.18 7.97 35.62
N SER A 13 51.39 7.51 36.61
CA SER A 13 50.00 7.19 36.39
C SER A 13 49.16 8.39 35.97
N GLY A 14 49.39 9.56 36.61
CA GLY A 14 48.75 10.82 36.26
C GLY A 14 49.13 11.32 34.86
N LEU A 15 50.38 11.12 34.46
CA LEU A 15 50.87 11.48 33.13
C LEU A 15 50.22 10.60 32.05
N LYS A 16 50.18 9.27 32.28
CA LYS A 16 49.59 8.32 31.36
C LYS A 16 48.08 8.55 31.20
N THR A 17 47.34 8.76 32.30
CA THR A 17 45.90 9.02 32.25
C THR A 17 45.59 10.34 31.53
N SER A 18 46.37 11.39 31.78
CA SER A 18 46.21 12.66 31.05
C SER A 18 46.52 12.54 29.56
N GLN A 19 47.54 11.77 29.18
CA GLN A 19 47.87 11.56 27.76
C GLN A 19 46.74 10.87 27.02
N ILE A 20 46.21 9.76 27.55
CA ILE A 20 45.10 9.04 26.90
C ILE A 20 43.84 9.92 26.83
N ALA A 21 43.59 10.75 27.89
CA ALA A 21 42.49 11.69 27.85
C ALA A 21 42.68 12.79 26.76
N ILE A 22 43.92 13.27 26.53
CA ILE A 22 44.27 14.18 25.43
C ILE A 22 44.02 13.49 24.09
N ASP A 23 44.47 12.24 23.91
CA ASP A 23 44.32 11.49 22.66
C ASP A 23 42.83 11.26 22.35
N THR A 24 42.00 10.87 23.34
CA THR A 24 40.55 10.70 23.19
C THR A 24 39.84 12.00 22.85
N THR A 25 40.18 13.11 23.52
CA THR A 25 39.66 14.45 23.22
C THR A 25 40.06 14.90 21.81
N GLY A 26 41.28 14.63 21.40
CA GLY A 26 41.75 14.90 20.03
C GLY A 26 40.99 14.10 18.99
N HIS A 27 40.66 12.84 19.31
CA HIS A 27 39.81 11.98 18.46
C HIS A 27 38.40 12.53 18.33
N ASN A 28 37.77 12.96 19.44
CA ASN A 28 36.47 13.65 19.43
C ASN A 28 36.49 14.89 18.52
N ILE A 29 37.46 15.76 18.70
CA ILE A 29 37.61 17.00 17.92
C ILE A 29 37.77 16.69 16.42
N ALA A 30 38.61 15.69 16.06
CA ALA A 30 38.83 15.29 14.69
C ALA A 30 37.54 14.75 13.99
N ASN A 31 36.64 14.16 14.76
CA ASN A 31 35.37 13.60 14.28
C ASN A 31 34.15 14.47 14.56
N ALA A 32 34.30 15.69 15.06
CA ALA A 32 33.20 16.57 15.45
C ALA A 32 32.20 16.90 14.32
N GLN A 33 32.65 16.84 13.06
CA GLN A 33 31.80 17.05 11.87
C GLN A 33 31.23 15.75 11.29
N ASN A 34 31.60 14.58 11.83
CA ASN A 34 31.06 13.31 11.38
C ASN A 34 29.70 13.05 12.06
N PRO A 35 28.58 13.02 11.31
CA PRO A 35 27.24 12.83 11.90
C PRO A 35 27.03 11.44 12.51
N ASP A 36 27.83 10.46 12.12
CA ASP A 36 27.73 9.07 12.57
C ASP A 36 28.68 8.75 13.74
N TYR A 37 29.42 9.77 14.26
CA TYR A 37 30.37 9.62 15.36
C TYR A 37 29.74 9.96 16.71
N THR A 38 29.87 9.06 17.67
CA THR A 38 29.45 9.24 19.05
C THR A 38 30.63 9.70 19.91
N ARG A 39 30.44 10.77 20.66
CA ARG A 39 31.44 11.31 21.57
C ARG A 39 31.93 10.25 22.56
N GLN A 40 33.27 10.16 22.74
CA GLN A 40 33.90 9.20 23.64
C GLN A 40 34.40 9.92 24.90
N ARG A 41 34.37 9.24 26.04
CA ARG A 41 34.85 9.73 27.33
C ARG A 41 35.73 8.70 28.01
N VAL A 42 36.84 9.14 28.58
CA VAL A 42 37.73 8.34 29.43
C VAL A 42 37.16 8.22 30.82
N VAL A 43 36.99 7.00 31.32
CA VAL A 43 36.64 6.74 32.71
C VAL A 43 37.92 6.54 33.53
N ILE A 44 38.16 7.45 34.49
CA ILE A 44 39.36 7.47 35.34
C ILE A 44 38.98 7.02 36.74
N GLU A 45 39.67 6.01 37.24
CA GLU A 45 39.49 5.48 38.60
C GLU A 45 40.79 5.60 39.43
N PRO A 46 40.68 5.70 40.76
CA PRO A 46 41.85 5.57 41.62
C PRO A 46 42.44 4.17 41.54
N ASN A 47 43.79 4.05 41.55
CA ASN A 47 44.44 2.74 41.71
C ASN A 47 44.19 2.20 43.13
N THR A 48 44.21 0.87 43.26
CA THR A 48 44.05 0.17 44.55
C THR A 48 45.05 0.74 45.58
N PRO A 49 44.60 1.30 46.70
CA PRO A 49 45.48 1.94 47.66
C PRO A 49 46.36 0.90 48.37
N LEU A 50 47.51 1.32 48.84
CA LEU A 50 48.36 0.54 49.70
C LEU A 50 47.93 0.71 51.16
N ASN A 51 47.50 -0.36 51.80
CA ASN A 51 47.13 -0.35 53.21
C ASN A 51 48.38 -0.22 54.09
N THR A 52 48.44 0.85 54.88
CA THR A 52 49.54 1.11 55.80
C THR A 52 49.01 1.70 57.12
N THR A 53 49.78 1.55 58.23
CA THR A 53 49.50 2.30 59.46
C THR A 53 50.24 3.63 59.39
N PRO A 54 49.56 4.80 59.38
CA PRO A 54 48.27 5.18 60.00
C PRO A 54 47.07 5.27 59.01
N GLY A 55 47.13 4.80 57.80
CA GLY A 55 46.05 4.86 56.82
C GLY A 55 46.48 4.46 55.43
N ASP A 56 45.51 4.39 54.49
CA ASP A 56 45.71 3.99 53.10
C ASP A 56 46.50 5.06 52.32
N ILE A 57 47.52 4.62 51.59
CA ILE A 57 48.28 5.46 50.68
C ILE A 57 47.78 5.22 49.25
N GLY A 58 47.26 6.28 48.60
CA GLY A 58 46.83 6.25 47.20
C GLY A 58 48.01 5.93 46.25
N LEU A 59 47.78 5.10 45.21
CA LEU A 59 48.79 4.72 44.20
C LEU A 59 48.57 5.40 42.86
N GLY A 60 47.85 6.56 42.82
CA GLY A 60 47.58 7.31 41.62
C GLY A 60 46.25 6.91 40.97
N ALA A 61 46.12 7.12 39.66
CA ALA A 61 44.94 6.89 38.87
C ALA A 61 45.20 5.87 37.74
N LYS A 62 44.17 5.14 37.36
CA LYS A 62 44.17 4.29 36.16
C LYS A 62 43.00 4.66 35.26
N ILE A 63 43.12 4.36 34.00
CA ILE A 63 41.98 4.38 33.09
C ILE A 63 41.29 3.00 33.22
N SER A 64 40.02 3.04 33.54
CA SER A 64 39.18 1.84 33.55
C SER A 64 38.80 1.47 32.13
N GLU A 65 38.21 2.42 31.40
CA GLU A 65 37.73 2.20 30.04
C GLU A 65 37.57 3.53 29.27
N ILE A 66 37.35 3.44 27.96
CA ILE A 66 36.90 4.55 27.09
C ILE A 66 35.51 4.17 26.58
N VAL A 67 34.50 4.95 27.01
CA VAL A 67 33.09 4.69 26.73
C VAL A 67 32.50 5.70 25.75
N ARG A 68 31.53 5.30 24.99
CA ARG A 68 30.69 6.21 24.19
C ARG A 68 29.67 6.90 25.09
N ILE A 69 29.39 8.18 24.82
CA ILE A 69 28.28 8.90 25.45
C ILE A 69 27.04 8.64 24.58
N HIS A 70 26.31 7.56 24.87
CA HIS A 70 25.20 7.07 24.11
C HIS A 70 24.02 6.76 25.04
N ASP A 71 22.82 7.24 24.65
CA ASP A 71 21.58 6.91 25.34
C ASP A 71 20.75 5.95 24.46
N GLU A 72 20.68 4.69 24.85
CA GLU A 72 19.99 3.63 24.10
C GLU A 72 18.49 3.91 23.99
N PHE A 73 17.87 4.54 24.99
CA PHE A 73 16.44 4.88 24.94
C PHE A 73 16.15 5.96 23.88
N VAL A 74 16.96 7.03 23.86
CA VAL A 74 16.84 8.09 22.85
C VAL A 74 17.16 7.54 21.46
N TYR A 75 18.18 6.69 21.35
CA TYR A 75 18.54 6.05 20.08
C TYR A 75 17.44 5.12 19.56
N LYS A 76 16.78 4.35 20.43
CA LYS A 76 15.61 3.55 20.07
C LYS A 76 14.47 4.42 19.54
N ARG A 77 14.21 5.56 20.17
CA ARG A 77 13.22 6.55 19.70
C ARG A 77 13.62 7.13 18.34
N LEU A 78 14.91 7.39 18.13
CA LEU A 78 15.44 7.89 16.85
C LEU A 78 15.18 6.90 15.73
N LYS A 79 15.46 5.60 15.93
CA LYS A 79 15.15 4.55 14.95
C LYS A 79 13.66 4.48 14.64
N SER A 80 12.80 4.47 15.66
CA SER A 80 11.35 4.42 15.49
C SER A 80 10.80 5.67 14.77
N SER A 81 11.27 6.87 15.14
CA SER A 81 10.86 8.12 14.49
C SER A 81 11.36 8.19 13.04
N SER A 82 12.56 7.66 12.76
CA SER A 82 13.12 7.58 11.41
C SER A 82 12.30 6.65 10.52
N SER A 83 11.89 5.48 11.05
CA SER A 83 11.00 4.53 10.37
C SER A 83 9.64 5.17 10.05
N SER A 84 9.03 5.85 11.03
CA SER A 84 7.74 6.50 10.87
C SER A 84 7.79 7.66 9.87
N SER A 85 8.87 8.46 9.89
CA SER A 85 9.05 9.57 8.95
C SER A 85 9.24 9.08 7.52
N GLU A 86 10.05 8.03 7.31
CA GLU A 86 10.23 7.45 5.97
C GLU A 86 8.95 6.83 5.44
N TYR A 87 8.20 6.10 6.29
CA TYR A 87 6.88 5.57 5.96
C TYR A 87 5.93 6.68 5.48
N ALA A 88 5.84 7.78 6.25
CA ALA A 88 4.93 8.87 5.94
C ALA A 88 5.34 9.65 4.68
N ASN A 89 6.64 9.97 4.53
CA ASN A 89 7.16 10.68 3.37
C ASN A 89 7.00 9.87 2.07
N PHE A 90 7.24 8.56 2.14
CA PHE A 90 7.06 7.69 0.99
C PHE A 90 5.58 7.61 0.58
N ARG A 91 4.66 7.46 1.54
CA ARG A 91 3.21 7.48 1.27
C ARG A 91 2.77 8.80 0.67
N GLN A 92 3.21 9.92 1.21
CA GLN A 92 2.93 11.25 0.66
C GLN A 92 3.36 11.32 -0.81
N SER A 93 4.60 10.98 -1.13
CA SER A 93 5.12 11.02 -2.50
C SER A 93 4.30 10.18 -3.49
N VAL A 94 3.85 8.99 -3.05
CA VAL A 94 3.04 8.10 -3.89
C VAL A 94 1.62 8.63 -4.05
N MET A 95 0.99 9.14 -2.97
CA MET A 95 -0.37 9.69 -3.03
C MET A 95 -0.43 10.99 -3.82
N ASP A 96 0.63 11.82 -3.78
CA ASP A 96 0.76 12.99 -4.65
C ASP A 96 0.75 12.60 -6.13
N GLU A 97 1.50 11.55 -6.50
CA GLU A 97 1.48 11.04 -7.86
C GLU A 97 0.11 10.46 -8.24
N VAL A 98 -0.50 9.65 -7.37
CA VAL A 98 -1.83 9.06 -7.60
C VAL A 98 -2.90 10.15 -7.76
N SER A 99 -2.83 11.25 -7.02
CA SER A 99 -3.78 12.36 -7.15
C SER A 99 -3.75 13.00 -8.54
N THR A 100 -2.59 12.96 -9.24
CA THR A 100 -2.49 13.49 -10.62
C THR A 100 -3.22 12.65 -11.66
N TYR A 101 -3.56 11.39 -11.33
CA TYR A 101 -4.34 10.51 -12.22
C TYR A 101 -5.83 10.88 -12.27
N PHE A 102 -6.27 11.80 -11.39
CA PHE A 102 -7.63 12.33 -11.32
C PHE A 102 -7.66 13.84 -11.64
N PRO A 103 -7.41 14.25 -12.91
CA PRO A 103 -7.25 15.67 -13.30
C PRO A 103 -8.60 16.39 -13.45
N GLU A 104 -9.49 16.28 -12.45
CA GLU A 104 -10.86 16.79 -12.51
C GLU A 104 -10.94 18.34 -12.56
N ILE A 105 -9.89 19.01 -12.08
CA ILE A 105 -9.83 20.50 -12.04
C ILE A 105 -9.69 21.09 -13.46
N ASP A 106 -9.00 20.39 -14.36
CA ASP A 106 -8.67 20.86 -15.70
C ASP A 106 -9.73 20.53 -16.77
N LYS A 107 -10.89 19.98 -16.37
CA LYS A 107 -11.97 19.52 -17.26
C LYS A 107 -11.54 18.42 -18.26
N ASN A 108 -10.53 17.64 -17.93
CA ASN A 108 -10.03 16.53 -18.74
C ASN A 108 -10.21 15.16 -18.06
N GLY A 109 -10.89 15.11 -16.90
CA GLY A 109 -11.06 13.89 -16.12
C GLY A 109 -12.31 13.09 -16.50
N ILE A 110 -12.53 12.03 -15.73
CA ILE A 110 -13.65 11.08 -15.87
C ILE A 110 -15.00 11.81 -15.70
N TYR A 111 -15.09 12.74 -14.74
CA TYR A 111 -16.33 13.51 -14.52
C TYR A 111 -16.75 14.32 -15.75
N ASN A 112 -15.79 15.01 -16.40
CA ASN A 112 -16.07 15.76 -17.62
C ASN A 112 -16.43 14.84 -18.79
N GLY A 113 -15.74 13.69 -18.92
CA GLY A 113 -16.07 12.67 -19.91
C GLY A 113 -17.49 12.11 -19.73
N LEU A 114 -17.90 11.85 -18.49
CA LEU A 114 -19.25 11.41 -18.14
C LEU A 114 -20.30 12.50 -18.50
N SER A 115 -20.02 13.77 -18.19
CA SER A 115 -20.90 14.89 -18.56
C SER A 115 -21.08 14.97 -20.08
N ASN A 116 -19.98 14.91 -20.84
CA ASN A 116 -20.03 14.96 -22.30
C ASN A 116 -20.82 13.78 -22.89
N LEU A 117 -20.71 12.59 -22.30
CA LEU A 117 -21.48 11.41 -22.70
C LEU A 117 -23.00 11.64 -22.52
N PHE A 118 -23.41 12.18 -21.36
CA PHE A 118 -24.82 12.49 -21.11
C PHE A 118 -25.33 13.66 -21.95
N ASP A 119 -24.50 14.67 -22.22
CA ASP A 119 -24.83 15.76 -23.15
C ASP A 119 -25.04 15.22 -24.57
N ALA A 120 -24.23 14.27 -25.03
CA ALA A 120 -24.40 13.61 -26.32
C ALA A 120 -25.72 12.79 -26.36
N TRP A 121 -26.05 12.04 -25.30
CA TRP A 121 -27.36 11.36 -25.17
C TRP A 121 -28.53 12.35 -25.19
N ASN A 122 -28.43 13.47 -24.49
CA ASN A 122 -29.45 14.51 -24.48
C ASN A 122 -29.63 15.17 -25.86
N ASN A 123 -28.56 15.38 -26.62
CA ASN A 123 -28.65 15.87 -27.98
C ASN A 123 -29.27 14.83 -28.92
N PHE A 124 -28.87 13.57 -28.79
CA PHE A 124 -29.39 12.45 -29.56
C PHE A 124 -30.88 12.20 -29.29
N SER A 125 -31.34 12.34 -28.02
CA SER A 125 -32.76 12.17 -27.67
C SER A 125 -33.71 13.14 -28.36
N LYS A 126 -33.22 14.32 -28.79
CA LYS A 126 -34.01 15.31 -29.50
C LYS A 126 -34.26 14.98 -30.98
N ASN A 127 -33.37 14.18 -31.59
CA ASN A 127 -33.47 13.71 -32.96
C ASN A 127 -32.73 12.38 -33.13
N SER A 128 -33.35 11.31 -32.70
CA SER A 128 -32.77 9.95 -32.66
C SER A 128 -32.53 9.33 -34.04
N ASP A 129 -33.04 9.92 -35.10
CA ASP A 129 -32.84 9.47 -36.50
C ASP A 129 -31.58 10.09 -37.13
N ASP A 130 -30.98 11.13 -36.54
CA ASP A 130 -29.83 11.85 -37.11
C ASP A 130 -28.53 11.03 -36.97
N SER A 131 -28.00 10.57 -38.11
CA SER A 131 -26.75 9.81 -38.16
C SER A 131 -25.54 10.57 -37.61
N SER A 132 -25.53 11.91 -37.69
CA SER A 132 -24.42 12.74 -37.17
C SER A 132 -24.40 12.69 -35.64
N LEU A 133 -25.57 12.74 -35.01
CA LEU A 133 -25.69 12.63 -33.55
C LEU A 133 -25.32 11.22 -33.05
N LYS A 134 -25.63 10.18 -33.81
CA LYS A 134 -25.18 8.80 -33.51
C LYS A 134 -23.66 8.66 -33.53
N ILE A 135 -23.01 9.26 -34.54
CA ILE A 135 -21.54 9.28 -34.66
C ILE A 135 -20.91 10.09 -33.51
N ASP A 136 -21.46 11.25 -33.16
CA ASP A 136 -20.99 12.07 -32.05
C ASP A 136 -21.12 11.30 -30.71
N LEU A 137 -22.27 10.70 -30.45
CA LEU A 137 -22.50 9.88 -29.26
C LEU A 137 -21.50 8.73 -29.16
N ALA A 138 -21.26 8.00 -30.26
CA ALA A 138 -20.25 6.93 -30.29
C ALA A 138 -18.85 7.48 -29.97
N GLN A 139 -18.50 8.66 -30.49
CA GLN A 139 -17.20 9.27 -30.21
C GLN A 139 -17.07 9.69 -28.74
N GLN A 140 -18.13 10.26 -28.13
CA GLN A 140 -18.10 10.64 -26.71
C GLN A 140 -18.01 9.40 -25.81
N ALA A 141 -18.72 8.31 -26.16
CA ALA A 141 -18.62 7.02 -25.44
C ALA A 141 -17.20 6.46 -25.48
N LYS A 142 -16.54 6.46 -26.64
CA LYS A 142 -15.15 6.02 -26.81
C LYS A 142 -14.17 6.89 -26.03
N ASN A 143 -14.32 8.22 -26.10
CA ASN A 143 -13.48 9.15 -25.37
C ASN A 143 -13.59 8.92 -23.85
N PHE A 144 -14.81 8.79 -23.35
CA PHE A 144 -15.06 8.48 -21.94
C PHE A 144 -14.42 7.15 -21.53
N SER A 145 -14.67 6.08 -22.28
CA SER A 145 -14.10 4.76 -22.03
C SER A 145 -12.56 4.79 -22.01
N ALA A 146 -11.95 5.55 -22.92
CA ALA A 146 -10.50 5.70 -22.98
C ALA A 146 -9.92 6.34 -21.71
N VAL A 147 -10.55 7.43 -21.22
CA VAL A 147 -10.11 8.11 -19.98
C VAL A 147 -10.25 7.21 -18.76
N VAL A 148 -11.35 6.44 -18.65
CA VAL A 148 -11.57 5.48 -17.55
C VAL A 148 -10.50 4.38 -17.57
N LYS A 149 -10.26 3.77 -18.74
CA LYS A 149 -9.21 2.74 -18.92
C LYS A 149 -7.82 3.28 -18.60
N GLU A 150 -7.48 4.47 -19.10
CA GLU A 150 -6.17 5.08 -18.85
C GLU A 150 -5.93 5.32 -17.36
N THR A 151 -6.90 5.90 -16.65
CA THR A 151 -6.80 6.12 -15.20
C THR A 151 -6.60 4.80 -14.45
N ARG A 152 -7.36 3.78 -14.80
CA ARG A 152 -7.25 2.45 -14.19
C ARG A 152 -5.89 1.81 -14.46
N ASP A 153 -5.36 1.94 -15.68
CA ASP A 153 -4.05 1.42 -16.09
C ASP A 153 -2.90 2.14 -15.38
N LEU A 154 -3.00 3.44 -15.15
CA LEU A 154 -2.01 4.20 -14.38
C LEU A 154 -1.95 3.73 -12.93
N LEU A 155 -3.10 3.48 -12.29
CA LEU A 155 -3.17 2.92 -10.95
C LEU A 155 -2.55 1.52 -10.89
N GLN A 156 -2.84 0.65 -11.87
CA GLN A 156 -2.24 -0.68 -11.97
C GLN A 156 -0.71 -0.62 -12.11
N LYS A 157 -0.22 0.21 -13.03
CA LYS A 157 1.22 0.42 -13.23
C LYS A 157 1.90 0.95 -11.97
N LYS A 158 1.21 1.80 -11.20
CA LYS A 158 1.74 2.26 -9.91
C LYS A 158 1.86 1.11 -8.90
N GLN A 159 0.83 0.28 -8.80
CA GLN A 159 0.84 -0.92 -7.94
C GLN A 159 1.96 -1.89 -8.34
N ASP A 160 2.17 -2.12 -9.64
CA ASP A 160 3.26 -2.94 -10.17
C ASP A 160 4.64 -2.34 -9.85
N SER A 161 4.79 -1.02 -10.01
CA SER A 161 6.02 -0.29 -9.66
C SER A 161 6.35 -0.42 -8.16
N LEU A 162 5.36 -0.37 -7.29
CA LEU A 162 5.55 -0.58 -5.85
C LEU A 162 6.03 -2.00 -5.54
N ASN A 163 5.55 -3.01 -6.28
CA ASN A 163 6.03 -4.38 -6.14
C ASN A 163 7.51 -4.53 -6.55
N GLU A 164 7.96 -3.86 -7.61
CA GLU A 164 9.38 -3.87 -7.99
C GLU A 164 10.24 -3.10 -6.97
N GLN A 165 9.73 -2.01 -6.40
CA GLN A 165 10.42 -1.28 -5.32
C GLN A 165 10.51 -2.12 -4.05
N LEU A 166 9.52 -2.97 -3.76
CA LEU A 166 9.58 -3.94 -2.67
C LEU A 166 10.78 -4.87 -2.83
N LYS A 167 10.98 -5.45 -4.02
CA LYS A 167 12.12 -6.34 -4.32
C LYS A 167 13.46 -5.65 -4.03
N THR A 168 13.64 -4.46 -4.59
CA THR A 168 14.86 -3.68 -4.37
C THR A 168 15.08 -3.35 -2.88
N SER A 169 14.00 -3.05 -2.15
CA SER A 169 14.11 -2.75 -0.71
C SER A 169 14.48 -3.98 0.12
N ILE A 170 13.96 -5.17 -0.22
CA ILE A 170 14.33 -6.43 0.45
C ILE A 170 15.79 -6.79 0.18
N ASP A 171 16.30 -6.58 -1.03
CA ASP A 171 17.71 -6.81 -1.35
C ASP A 171 18.61 -5.91 -0.50
N GLU A 172 18.25 -4.62 -0.34
CA GLU A 172 19.00 -3.67 0.49
C GLU A 172 18.90 -4.02 2.00
N ILE A 173 17.74 -4.44 2.48
CA ILE A 173 17.55 -4.93 3.85
C ILE A 173 18.48 -6.11 4.12
N ASN A 174 18.54 -7.09 3.22
CA ASN A 174 19.41 -8.26 3.35
C ASN A 174 20.88 -7.86 3.34
N ARG A 175 21.29 -6.91 2.49
CA ARG A 175 22.66 -6.38 2.47
C ARG A 175 23.05 -5.76 3.82
N LEU A 176 22.19 -4.88 4.35
CA LEU A 176 22.41 -4.23 5.65
C LEU A 176 22.46 -5.24 6.80
N GLY A 177 21.56 -6.22 6.82
CA GLY A 177 21.54 -7.26 7.84
C GLY A 177 22.83 -8.10 7.85
N LYS A 178 23.34 -8.45 6.67
CA LYS A 178 24.62 -9.16 6.53
C LYS A 178 25.79 -8.32 7.05
N GLU A 179 25.84 -7.03 6.70
CA GLU A 179 26.89 -6.13 7.18
C GLU A 179 26.85 -5.94 8.71
N ILE A 180 25.65 -5.86 9.31
CA ILE A 180 25.49 -5.82 10.78
C ILE A 180 26.06 -7.10 11.42
N ALA A 181 25.77 -8.29 10.89
CA ALA A 181 26.31 -9.54 11.39
C ALA A 181 27.86 -9.58 11.29
N GLU A 182 28.42 -9.12 10.18
CA GLU A 182 29.88 -9.02 9.98
C GLU A 182 30.54 -8.04 10.97
N ILE A 183 29.91 -6.90 11.23
CA ILE A 183 30.39 -5.94 12.24
C ILE A 183 30.31 -6.54 13.64
N ASN A 184 29.26 -7.27 13.99
CA ASN A 184 29.16 -7.96 15.28
C ASN A 184 30.33 -8.93 15.50
N VAL A 185 30.74 -9.70 14.48
CA VAL A 185 31.94 -10.56 14.57
C VAL A 185 33.20 -9.75 14.90
N ARG A 186 33.38 -8.58 14.26
CA ARG A 186 34.51 -7.69 14.48
C ARG A 186 34.49 -7.05 15.88
N ILE A 187 33.33 -6.64 16.35
CA ILE A 187 33.13 -6.13 17.72
C ILE A 187 33.53 -7.20 18.72
N ASN A 188 32.98 -8.41 18.60
CA ASN A 188 33.28 -9.54 19.50
C ASN A 188 34.79 -9.85 19.56
N THR A 189 35.44 -9.89 18.39
CA THR A 189 36.88 -10.13 18.32
C THR A 189 37.71 -9.06 19.04
N ASN A 190 37.33 -7.78 18.94
CA ASN A 190 38.01 -6.68 19.61
C ASN A 190 37.74 -6.65 21.13
N GLU A 191 36.53 -6.93 21.55
CA GLU A 191 36.10 -6.86 22.96
C GLU A 191 36.53 -8.08 23.78
N THR A 192 36.73 -9.23 23.15
CA THR A 192 37.35 -10.40 23.80
C THR A 192 38.78 -10.08 24.29
N ALA A 193 39.44 -9.10 23.72
CA ALA A 193 40.76 -8.62 24.18
C ALA A 193 40.65 -7.57 25.33
N GLY A 194 39.46 -7.28 25.84
CA GLY A 194 39.21 -6.31 26.92
C GLY A 194 39.19 -4.83 26.49
N ASN A 195 38.96 -4.55 25.22
CA ASN A 195 38.82 -3.21 24.66
C ASN A 195 37.36 -2.92 24.28
N ASN A 196 36.90 -1.68 24.40
CA ASN A 196 35.61 -1.27 23.88
C ASN A 196 35.76 -0.91 22.38
N ALA A 197 34.99 -1.56 21.50
CA ALA A 197 35.04 -1.37 20.05
C ALA A 197 34.14 -0.18 19.61
N ASN A 198 34.36 1.01 20.20
CA ASN A 198 33.46 2.18 20.05
C ASN A 198 33.17 2.55 18.59
N ASP A 199 34.17 2.66 17.75
CA ASP A 199 34.00 3.06 16.34
C ASP A 199 33.26 1.99 15.51
N LEU A 200 33.40 0.70 15.85
CA LEU A 200 32.63 -0.36 15.22
C LEU A 200 31.17 -0.36 15.67
N ARG A 201 30.92 0.00 16.92
CA ARG A 201 29.56 0.19 17.45
C ARG A 201 28.87 1.37 16.75
N ASP A 202 29.58 2.48 16.49
CA ASP A 202 29.07 3.62 15.71
C ASP A 202 28.72 3.19 14.27
N GLN A 203 29.59 2.38 13.64
CA GLN A 203 29.30 1.81 12.30
C GLN A 203 28.05 0.93 12.33
N ARG A 204 27.85 0.09 13.36
CA ARG A 204 26.65 -0.72 13.52
C ARG A 204 25.40 0.13 13.69
N ASP A 205 25.46 1.14 14.57
CA ASP A 205 24.36 2.05 14.82
C ASP A 205 23.93 2.79 13.52
N LYS A 206 24.89 3.20 12.69
CA LYS A 206 24.61 3.74 11.35
C LYS A 206 23.85 2.77 10.46
N LEU A 207 24.22 1.50 10.43
CA LEU A 207 23.52 0.48 9.64
C LEU A 207 22.13 0.17 10.21
N GLU A 208 21.98 0.13 11.55
CA GLU A 208 20.67 0.00 12.21
C GLU A 208 19.74 1.16 11.84
N LEU A 209 20.25 2.40 11.83
CA LEU A 209 19.46 3.57 11.45
C LEU A 209 19.08 3.53 9.95
N ALA A 210 19.99 3.11 9.07
CA ALA A 210 19.68 2.92 7.65
C ALA A 210 18.63 1.83 7.43
N LEU A 211 18.73 0.71 8.16
CA LEU A 211 17.76 -0.38 8.12
C LEU A 211 16.39 0.05 8.63
N SER A 212 16.35 0.87 9.71
CA SER A 212 15.08 1.36 10.27
C SER A 212 14.28 2.25 9.32
N LYS A 213 14.92 2.91 8.36
CA LYS A 213 14.24 3.64 7.29
C LYS A 213 13.55 2.72 6.28
N LEU A 214 14.10 1.52 6.07
CA LEU A 214 13.53 0.56 5.13
C LEU A 214 12.41 -0.27 5.75
N VAL A 215 12.56 -0.63 7.03
CA VAL A 215 11.62 -1.50 7.75
C VAL A 215 11.67 -1.20 9.25
N ASP A 216 10.56 -1.43 9.95
CA ASP A 216 10.56 -1.36 11.41
C ASP A 216 11.38 -2.50 12.02
N ILE A 217 12.30 -2.14 12.90
CA ILE A 217 13.22 -3.07 13.56
C ILE A 217 13.08 -2.98 15.08
N ALA A 218 13.22 -4.13 15.72
CA ALA A 218 13.41 -4.18 17.17
C ALA A 218 14.81 -4.75 17.48
N VAL A 219 15.60 -3.97 18.22
CA VAL A 219 16.97 -4.35 18.62
C VAL A 219 17.01 -4.52 20.13
N THR A 220 17.53 -5.65 20.57
CA THR A 220 17.83 -5.96 21.97
C THR A 220 19.33 -6.22 22.11
N LYS A 221 19.96 -5.57 23.07
CA LYS A 221 21.40 -5.69 23.36
C LYS A 221 21.51 -6.11 24.82
N GLY A 222 22.09 -7.29 25.09
CA GLY A 222 22.27 -7.84 26.42
C GLY A 222 21.03 -8.47 27.08
N GLU A 223 21.18 -8.95 28.32
CA GLU A 223 20.05 -9.46 29.09
C GLU A 223 19.05 -8.34 29.40
N LEU A 224 17.74 -8.64 29.25
CA LEU A 224 16.67 -7.74 29.66
C LEU A 224 16.69 -7.61 31.19
N GLN A 225 17.41 -6.61 31.71
CA GLN A 225 17.31 -6.27 33.12
C GLN A 225 16.06 -5.41 33.34
N SER A 226 15.20 -5.90 34.21
CA SER A 226 13.98 -5.18 34.61
C SER A 226 14.23 -4.02 35.57
N ASP A 227 15.47 -3.73 35.94
CA ASP A 227 15.86 -2.69 36.88
C ASP A 227 16.68 -1.60 36.19
N MET A 228 16.20 -0.34 36.30
CA MET A 228 16.73 0.85 35.63
C MET A 228 18.02 1.41 36.26
N THR A 229 18.77 0.65 36.99
CA THR A 229 20.13 1.01 37.40
C THR A 229 21.09 0.62 36.29
N VAL A 230 21.43 1.59 35.44
CA VAL A 230 22.50 1.42 34.45
C VAL A 230 23.79 1.15 35.22
N ASP A 231 24.23 -0.11 35.23
CA ASP A 231 25.57 -0.45 35.73
C ASP A 231 26.58 0.13 34.73
N PRO A 232 27.43 1.09 35.15
CA PRO A 232 28.44 1.68 34.27
C PRO A 232 29.50 0.66 33.80
N ASN A 233 29.54 -0.55 34.37
CA ASN A 233 30.42 -1.64 33.96
C ASN A 233 29.75 -2.66 33.03
N TYR A 234 28.57 -2.36 32.50
CA TYR A 234 27.87 -3.25 31.58
C TYR A 234 28.62 -3.36 30.24
N VAL A 235 29.29 -4.46 30.03
CA VAL A 235 29.91 -4.82 28.74
C VAL A 235 28.86 -5.52 27.90
N GLU A 236 28.40 -4.85 26.85
CA GLU A 236 27.50 -5.44 25.87
C GLU A 236 28.19 -6.61 25.17
N SER A 237 27.73 -7.84 25.42
CA SER A 237 28.19 -9.00 24.67
C SER A 237 27.51 -9.04 23.31
N THR A 238 28.26 -9.20 22.22
CA THR A 238 27.70 -9.35 20.88
C THR A 238 26.92 -10.65 20.71
N ASP A 239 27.16 -11.65 21.55
CA ASP A 239 26.38 -12.89 21.59
C ASP A 239 24.94 -12.67 22.11
N GLN A 240 24.69 -11.50 22.73
CA GLN A 240 23.37 -11.07 23.19
C GLN A 240 22.73 -10.02 22.28
N TYR A 241 23.36 -9.71 21.14
CA TYR A 241 22.78 -8.79 20.15
C TYR A 241 21.73 -9.53 19.33
N HIS A 242 20.50 -9.04 19.39
CA HIS A 242 19.37 -9.58 18.64
C HIS A 242 18.60 -8.48 17.93
N LEU A 243 18.48 -8.58 16.61
CA LEU A 243 17.68 -7.70 15.76
C LEU A 243 16.58 -8.51 15.10
N SER A 244 15.32 -8.07 15.26
CA SER A 244 14.16 -8.71 14.67
C SER A 244 13.40 -7.78 13.72
N ILE A 245 12.78 -8.38 12.70
CA ILE A 245 11.88 -7.74 11.74
C ILE A 245 10.58 -8.54 11.73
N GLY A 246 9.44 -7.88 11.88
CA GLY A 246 8.13 -8.55 11.91
C GLY A 246 8.04 -9.66 12.97
N GLY A 247 8.75 -9.51 14.11
CA GLY A 247 8.81 -10.51 15.18
C GLY A 247 9.74 -11.69 14.90
N SER A 248 10.38 -11.78 13.74
CA SER A 248 11.31 -12.84 13.36
C SER A 248 12.77 -12.41 13.54
N SER A 249 13.64 -13.34 14.01
CA SER A 249 15.06 -13.08 14.23
C SER A 249 15.79 -12.87 12.91
N PHE A 250 16.17 -11.63 12.61
CA PHE A 250 16.85 -11.26 11.37
C PHE A 250 18.38 -11.31 11.50
N VAL A 251 18.92 -10.74 12.60
CA VAL A 251 20.34 -10.90 12.96
C VAL A 251 20.41 -11.33 14.42
N ASP A 252 21.13 -12.43 14.68
CA ASP A 252 21.34 -12.98 16.01
C ASP A 252 22.86 -13.16 16.26
N GLY A 253 23.44 -12.23 17.01
CA GLY A 253 24.89 -12.13 17.13
C GLY A 253 25.57 -12.03 15.78
N ALA A 254 26.31 -13.06 15.42
CA ALA A 254 27.03 -13.20 14.13
C ALA A 254 26.20 -13.85 13.02
N THR A 255 25.00 -14.34 13.33
CA THR A 255 24.16 -15.10 12.41
C THR A 255 23.17 -14.18 11.71
N PHE A 256 23.07 -14.29 10.38
CA PHE A 256 22.13 -13.56 9.55
C PHE A 256 21.11 -14.51 8.91
N HIS A 257 19.84 -14.14 8.96
CA HIS A 257 18.71 -14.87 8.37
C HIS A 257 18.05 -13.99 7.29
N PRO A 258 18.15 -14.36 5.99
CA PRO A 258 17.65 -13.52 4.93
C PRO A 258 16.12 -13.48 4.89
N LEU A 259 15.58 -12.33 4.50
CA LEU A 259 14.23 -12.20 4.00
C LEU A 259 14.22 -12.62 2.53
N VAL A 260 13.23 -13.44 2.16
CA VAL A 260 13.06 -13.89 0.78
C VAL A 260 11.69 -13.49 0.26
N LEU A 261 11.62 -13.23 -1.03
CA LEU A 261 10.35 -12.95 -1.70
C LEU A 261 9.86 -14.22 -2.38
N ASP A 262 8.56 -14.47 -2.24
CA ASP A 262 7.87 -15.52 -2.96
C ASP A 262 6.54 -14.97 -3.48
N LYS A 263 5.90 -15.67 -4.43
CA LYS A 263 4.63 -15.23 -4.99
C LYS A 263 3.57 -15.08 -3.91
N ALA A 264 2.77 -14.02 -4.02
CA ALA A 264 1.62 -13.78 -3.13
C ALA A 264 0.46 -14.77 -3.39
N GLY A 265 0.42 -15.37 -4.59
CA GLY A 265 -0.55 -16.37 -5.01
C GLY A 265 -0.21 -16.96 -6.37
N ASP A 266 -0.88 -18.01 -6.77
CA ASP A 266 -0.69 -18.63 -8.09
C ASP A 266 -1.12 -17.69 -9.22
N GLY A 267 -0.30 -17.62 -10.26
CA GLY A 267 -0.58 -16.80 -11.45
C GLY A 267 -0.33 -15.29 -11.29
N THR A 268 0.03 -14.79 -10.09
CA THR A 268 0.37 -13.37 -9.88
C THR A 268 1.87 -13.11 -10.00
N ALA A 269 2.21 -11.86 -10.40
CA ALA A 269 3.57 -11.32 -10.36
C ALA A 269 3.92 -10.66 -9.00
N TYR A 270 2.92 -10.49 -8.13
CA TYR A 270 3.11 -9.89 -6.80
C TYR A 270 3.81 -10.83 -5.84
N SER A 271 4.57 -10.24 -4.92
CA SER A 271 5.41 -10.99 -3.98
C SER A 271 5.03 -10.68 -2.53
N ASN A 272 5.00 -11.72 -1.70
CA ASN A 272 4.97 -11.65 -0.24
C ASN A 272 6.39 -11.80 0.34
N ILE A 273 6.57 -11.35 1.59
CA ILE A 273 7.84 -11.36 2.30
C ILE A 273 7.86 -12.53 3.26
N TYR A 274 8.86 -13.39 3.12
CA TYR A 274 9.06 -14.56 3.97
C TYR A 274 10.36 -14.44 4.75
N TYR A 275 10.30 -14.75 6.02
CA TYR A 275 11.47 -15.05 6.82
C TYR A 275 11.94 -16.48 6.54
N GLN A 276 13.21 -16.66 6.19
CA GLN A 276 13.79 -17.97 5.92
C GLN A 276 14.70 -18.42 7.08
N ARG A 277 14.35 -19.52 7.71
CA ARG A 277 15.19 -20.18 8.72
C ARG A 277 16.39 -20.89 8.08
N GLN A 278 17.35 -21.31 8.93
CA GLN A 278 18.53 -22.07 8.51
C GLN A 278 18.19 -23.45 7.89
N ASP A 279 17.05 -24.02 8.26
CA ASP A 279 16.52 -25.28 7.69
C ASP A 279 15.71 -25.04 6.38
N TYR A 280 15.79 -23.84 5.80
CA TYR A 280 15.10 -23.40 4.59
C TYR A 280 13.56 -23.34 4.72
N VAL A 281 13.00 -23.51 5.91
CA VAL A 281 11.56 -23.28 6.13
C VAL A 281 11.26 -21.80 6.06
N LYS A 282 10.20 -21.44 5.32
CA LYS A 282 9.75 -20.07 5.11
C LYS A 282 8.50 -19.78 5.93
N PHE A 283 8.44 -18.61 6.55
CA PHE A 283 7.27 -18.09 7.25
C PHE A 283 6.87 -16.76 6.64
N ASP A 284 5.62 -16.60 6.26
CA ASP A 284 5.10 -15.33 5.75
C ASP A 284 5.05 -14.29 6.89
N ILE A 285 5.77 -13.19 6.71
CA ILE A 285 5.82 -12.06 7.63
C ILE A 285 5.27 -10.78 7.04
N THR A 286 4.68 -10.84 5.85
CA THR A 286 4.19 -9.66 5.10
C THR A 286 3.28 -8.79 5.96
N ASN A 287 2.33 -9.40 6.67
CA ASN A 287 1.36 -8.69 7.50
C ASN A 287 1.89 -8.24 8.87
N TYR A 288 3.16 -8.52 9.18
CA TYR A 288 3.80 -8.09 10.43
C TYR A 288 4.77 -6.92 10.23
N ILE A 289 4.87 -6.38 9.01
CA ILE A 289 5.73 -5.25 8.68
C ILE A 289 4.86 -4.00 8.50
N HIS A 290 5.03 -3.02 9.40
CA HIS A 290 4.16 -1.84 9.46
C HIS A 290 4.88 -0.51 9.30
N GLY A 291 6.22 -0.47 9.39
CA GLY A 291 7.03 0.74 9.38
C GLY A 291 8.03 0.81 8.21
N GLY A 292 8.69 1.94 8.08
CA GLY A 292 9.67 2.20 7.04
C GLY A 292 9.08 2.22 5.62
N LYS A 293 9.97 2.28 4.64
CA LYS A 293 9.57 2.29 3.23
C LYS A 293 8.79 1.03 2.83
N VAL A 294 9.19 -0.16 3.35
CA VAL A 294 8.51 -1.43 3.03
C VAL A 294 7.09 -1.45 3.58
N GLY A 295 6.88 -1.02 4.84
CA GLY A 295 5.54 -0.90 5.40
C GLY A 295 4.65 0.05 4.60
N ALA A 296 5.21 1.18 4.12
CA ALA A 296 4.49 2.11 3.24
C ALA A 296 4.11 1.47 1.90
N ILE A 297 5.01 0.71 1.27
CA ILE A 297 4.73 -0.02 0.03
C ILE A 297 3.56 -1.00 0.25
N LEU A 298 3.59 -1.79 1.33
CA LEU A 298 2.55 -2.77 1.64
C LEU A 298 1.20 -2.10 1.91
N SER A 299 1.19 -0.98 2.64
CA SER A 299 -0.04 -0.23 2.93
C SER A 299 -0.68 0.40 1.69
N LEU A 300 0.12 0.77 0.69
CA LEU A 300 -0.34 1.35 -0.57
C LEU A 300 -0.74 0.29 -1.60
N ARG A 301 0.15 -0.69 -1.85
CA ARG A 301 -0.06 -1.76 -2.84
C ARG A 301 -1.11 -2.76 -2.38
N GLY A 302 -1.08 -3.12 -1.10
CA GLY A 302 -1.76 -4.24 -0.48
C GLY A 302 -0.78 -5.32 0.00
N SER A 303 -1.20 -6.04 1.03
CA SER A 303 -0.44 -7.13 1.69
C SER A 303 -1.22 -8.44 1.77
N ASP A 304 -2.53 -8.41 1.58
CA ASP A 304 -3.45 -9.55 1.66
C ASP A 304 -3.98 -9.85 0.26
N TYR A 305 -3.34 -10.81 -0.44
CA TYR A 305 -3.71 -11.19 -1.80
C TYR A 305 -4.68 -12.36 -1.77
N SER A 306 -5.83 -12.21 -2.42
CA SER A 306 -6.81 -13.28 -2.61
C SER A 306 -6.63 -13.94 -3.97
N GLU A 307 -6.39 -15.26 -3.98
CA GLU A 307 -6.37 -16.06 -5.22
C GLU A 307 -7.74 -16.16 -5.86
N GLU A 308 -8.80 -16.19 -5.06
CA GLU A 308 -10.19 -16.28 -5.52
C GLU A 308 -10.57 -15.05 -6.38
N TYR A 309 -10.17 -13.85 -5.93
CA TYR A 309 -10.49 -12.61 -6.65
C TYR A 309 -9.35 -12.11 -7.54
N GLY A 310 -8.16 -12.73 -7.48
CA GLY A 310 -7.00 -12.36 -8.28
C GLY A 310 -6.46 -10.95 -7.96
N LYS A 311 -6.71 -10.43 -6.77
CA LYS A 311 -6.36 -9.06 -6.34
C LYS A 311 -6.02 -8.99 -4.85
N PHE A 312 -5.45 -7.87 -4.42
CA PHE A 312 -5.33 -7.57 -3.00
C PHE A 312 -6.69 -7.20 -2.39
N MET A 313 -6.93 -7.67 -1.16
CA MET A 313 -8.14 -7.34 -0.38
C MET A 313 -7.98 -6.05 0.43
N ASN A 314 -6.78 -5.51 0.48
CA ASN A 314 -6.43 -4.28 1.18
C ASN A 314 -5.46 -3.43 0.33
N GLY A 315 -5.06 -2.26 0.88
CA GLY A 315 -4.16 -1.31 0.20
C GLY A 315 -4.90 -0.13 -0.41
N ASP A 316 -4.33 1.09 -0.23
CA ASP A 316 -5.02 2.31 -0.69
C ASP A 316 -5.22 2.37 -2.19
N ILE A 317 -4.21 1.95 -2.98
CA ILE A 317 -4.31 1.94 -4.45
C ILE A 317 -5.34 0.90 -4.90
N GLN A 318 -5.36 -0.29 -4.26
CA GLN A 318 -6.36 -1.30 -4.57
C GLN A 318 -7.78 -0.82 -4.29
N GLN A 319 -8.00 -0.14 -3.16
CA GLN A 319 -9.31 0.44 -2.85
C GLN A 319 -9.76 1.48 -3.89
N ILE A 320 -8.83 2.30 -4.39
CA ILE A 320 -9.12 3.26 -5.47
C ILE A 320 -9.47 2.53 -6.78
N ILE A 321 -8.73 1.47 -7.11
CA ILE A 321 -9.02 0.60 -8.27
C ILE A 321 -10.41 -0.02 -8.14
N ASP A 322 -10.73 -0.62 -6.99
CA ASP A 322 -12.02 -1.28 -6.73
C ASP A 322 -13.21 -0.32 -6.89
N LYS A 323 -13.06 0.94 -6.46
CA LYS A 323 -14.10 1.95 -6.65
C LYS A 323 -14.26 2.38 -8.10
N LEU A 324 -13.17 2.52 -8.83
CA LEU A 324 -13.21 2.85 -10.25
C LEU A 324 -13.80 1.69 -11.06
N ASP A 325 -13.44 0.45 -10.73
CA ASP A 325 -14.01 -0.75 -11.33
C ASP A 325 -15.51 -0.89 -11.01
N SER A 326 -15.94 -0.60 -9.77
CA SER A 326 -17.35 -0.57 -9.35
C SER A 326 -18.15 0.50 -10.12
N PHE A 327 -17.57 1.71 -10.26
CA PHE A 327 -18.17 2.80 -11.03
C PHE A 327 -18.42 2.38 -12.49
N ALA A 328 -17.40 1.85 -13.15
CA ALA A 328 -17.49 1.43 -14.55
C ALA A 328 -18.45 0.25 -14.74
N SER A 329 -18.40 -0.76 -13.85
CA SER A 329 -19.30 -1.92 -13.89
C SER A 329 -20.76 -1.50 -13.72
N SER A 330 -21.07 -0.64 -12.73
CA SER A 330 -22.44 -0.16 -12.54
C SER A 330 -22.93 0.69 -13.70
N LEU A 331 -22.06 1.51 -14.30
CA LEU A 331 -22.40 2.24 -15.54
C LEU A 331 -22.73 1.29 -16.69
N ILE A 332 -21.86 0.30 -16.96
CA ILE A 332 -22.04 -0.69 -18.03
C ILE A 332 -23.37 -1.42 -17.87
N VAL A 333 -23.59 -1.98 -16.66
CA VAL A 333 -24.79 -2.78 -16.38
C VAL A 333 -26.07 -1.95 -16.52
N ASN A 334 -26.13 -0.74 -15.94
CA ASN A 334 -27.34 0.09 -16.03
C ASN A 334 -27.57 0.62 -17.44
N THR A 335 -26.51 1.01 -18.18
CA THR A 335 -26.61 1.45 -19.56
C THR A 335 -27.09 0.32 -20.46
N ASN A 336 -26.50 -0.86 -20.37
CA ASN A 336 -26.89 -2.03 -21.16
C ASN A 336 -28.32 -2.50 -20.81
N ASN A 337 -28.70 -2.38 -19.54
CA ASN A 337 -30.05 -2.72 -19.10
C ASN A 337 -31.13 -1.82 -19.73
N ILE A 338 -30.85 -0.49 -19.79
CA ILE A 338 -31.72 0.45 -20.49
C ILE A 338 -31.70 0.19 -22.01
N TYR A 339 -30.52 -0.13 -22.56
CA TYR A 339 -30.36 -0.39 -24.00
C TYR A 339 -31.12 -1.64 -24.47
N ALA A 340 -31.30 -2.65 -23.58
CA ALA A 340 -32.09 -3.85 -23.88
C ALA A 340 -33.59 -3.57 -24.09
N SER A 341 -34.07 -2.35 -23.76
CA SER A 341 -35.44 -1.94 -24.12
C SER A 341 -35.61 -1.53 -25.57
N HIS A 342 -34.51 -1.50 -26.36
CA HIS A 342 -34.57 -1.37 -27.81
C HIS A 342 -35.14 -2.66 -28.47
N ALA A 343 -36.09 -2.47 -29.38
CA ALA A 343 -36.72 -3.59 -30.12
C ALA A 343 -35.75 -4.19 -31.13
N THR A 344 -35.40 -5.46 -30.92
CA THR A 344 -34.45 -6.23 -31.74
C THR A 344 -35.04 -7.56 -32.22
N ASP A 345 -34.30 -8.32 -33.01
CA ASP A 345 -34.68 -9.67 -33.46
C ASP A 345 -33.94 -10.82 -32.72
N SER A 346 -32.87 -10.50 -32.02
CA SER A 346 -32.11 -11.44 -31.20
C SER A 346 -31.25 -10.75 -30.16
N MET A 347 -31.11 -11.34 -28.98
CA MET A 347 -30.20 -10.93 -27.91
C MET A 347 -29.36 -12.14 -27.51
N LEU A 348 -28.06 -11.90 -27.22
CA LEU A 348 -27.13 -12.93 -26.79
C LEU A 348 -26.26 -12.40 -25.66
N SER A 349 -26.20 -13.16 -24.57
CA SER A 349 -25.39 -12.77 -23.42
C SER A 349 -23.89 -12.77 -23.73
N ASP A 350 -23.16 -11.83 -23.12
CA ASP A 350 -21.70 -11.78 -23.09
C ASP A 350 -21.14 -12.50 -21.85
N THR A 351 -21.97 -12.69 -20.84
CA THR A 351 -21.61 -13.35 -19.61
C THR A 351 -22.24 -14.75 -19.58
N PRO A 352 -21.41 -15.81 -19.55
CA PRO A 352 -21.91 -17.16 -19.42
C PRO A 352 -22.46 -17.42 -18.02
N VAL A 353 -23.55 -18.22 -17.96
CA VAL A 353 -24.20 -18.59 -16.70
C VAL A 353 -24.31 -20.12 -16.59
N ASP A 354 -24.35 -20.64 -15.37
CA ASP A 354 -24.73 -22.03 -15.11
C ASP A 354 -26.27 -22.11 -15.10
N PRO A 355 -26.90 -22.89 -16.02
CA PRO A 355 -28.35 -23.02 -16.06
C PRO A 355 -28.99 -23.43 -14.74
N ASN A 356 -28.29 -24.23 -13.92
CA ASN A 356 -28.80 -24.78 -12.67
C ASN A 356 -28.49 -23.91 -11.44
N LEU A 357 -27.71 -22.83 -11.59
CA LEU A 357 -27.38 -21.91 -10.50
C LEU A 357 -28.61 -21.06 -10.19
N LEU A 358 -28.94 -20.97 -8.90
CA LEU A 358 -29.91 -19.97 -8.44
C LEU A 358 -29.38 -18.57 -8.71
N ILE A 359 -30.22 -17.70 -9.29
CA ILE A 359 -29.85 -16.33 -9.62
C ILE A 359 -29.40 -15.58 -8.36
N SER A 360 -30.05 -15.82 -7.22
CA SER A 360 -29.65 -15.27 -5.91
C SER A 360 -28.27 -15.70 -5.40
N ASN A 361 -27.68 -16.75 -5.98
CA ASN A 361 -26.36 -17.26 -5.63
C ASN A 361 -25.30 -16.89 -6.70
N SER A 362 -25.69 -16.22 -7.76
CA SER A 362 -24.76 -15.77 -8.79
C SER A 362 -23.90 -14.60 -8.26
N THR A 363 -22.77 -14.36 -8.91
CA THR A 363 -21.92 -13.18 -8.63
C THR A 363 -22.32 -11.95 -9.45
N LEU A 364 -23.42 -12.05 -10.21
CA LEU A 364 -23.93 -10.98 -11.07
C LEU A 364 -24.80 -10.00 -10.25
N PRO A 365 -24.77 -8.71 -10.55
CA PRO A 365 -25.56 -7.70 -9.84
C PRO A 365 -27.03 -7.76 -10.32
N ILE A 366 -27.69 -8.89 -10.11
CA ILE A 366 -29.09 -9.13 -10.47
C ILE A 366 -29.92 -9.17 -9.19
N ASP A 367 -30.97 -8.34 -9.10
CA ASP A 367 -31.95 -8.44 -8.02
C ASP A 367 -32.95 -9.55 -8.32
N SER A 368 -32.72 -10.72 -7.72
CA SER A 368 -33.57 -11.91 -7.90
C SER A 368 -34.98 -11.78 -7.31
N THR A 369 -35.28 -10.72 -6.55
CA THR A 369 -36.60 -10.44 -6.00
C THR A 369 -37.50 -9.68 -6.99
N GLN A 370 -36.90 -9.13 -8.03
CA GLN A 370 -37.58 -8.34 -9.06
C GLN A 370 -37.98 -9.18 -10.28
N GLN A 371 -38.62 -8.55 -11.24
CA GLN A 371 -39.05 -9.13 -12.50
C GLN A 371 -38.62 -8.21 -13.65
N PHE A 372 -38.37 -8.81 -14.79
CA PHE A 372 -38.30 -8.09 -16.07
C PHE A 372 -39.48 -8.48 -16.96
N LYS A 373 -39.70 -7.71 -18.02
CA LYS A 373 -40.78 -7.90 -18.97
C LYS A 373 -40.20 -8.14 -20.35
N VAL A 374 -40.70 -9.18 -21.06
CA VAL A 374 -40.51 -9.37 -22.51
C VAL A 374 -41.70 -8.78 -23.21
N LYS A 375 -41.47 -7.86 -24.17
CA LYS A 375 -42.52 -7.26 -25.02
C LYS A 375 -42.30 -7.61 -26.47
N ILE A 376 -43.39 -7.94 -27.14
CA ILE A 376 -43.40 -8.21 -28.59
C ILE A 376 -44.12 -7.08 -29.31
N TYR A 377 -43.49 -6.57 -30.36
CA TYR A 377 -44.02 -5.50 -31.20
C TYR A 377 -44.32 -5.97 -32.61
N ASP A 378 -45.44 -5.48 -33.18
CA ASP A 378 -45.73 -5.59 -34.61
C ASP A 378 -44.90 -4.57 -35.44
N ILE A 379 -45.03 -4.61 -36.75
CA ILE A 379 -44.36 -3.69 -37.68
C ILE A 379 -44.74 -2.22 -37.47
N ASN A 380 -45.88 -1.94 -36.84
CA ASN A 380 -46.36 -0.60 -36.53
C ASN A 380 -45.92 -0.16 -35.12
N GLY A 381 -45.21 -0.99 -34.37
CA GLY A 381 -44.76 -0.75 -33.03
C GLY A 381 -45.83 -0.91 -31.94
N ASN A 382 -46.97 -1.55 -32.27
CA ASN A 382 -47.94 -1.90 -31.26
C ASN A 382 -47.47 -3.13 -30.48
N VAL A 383 -47.69 -3.13 -29.17
CA VAL A 383 -47.44 -4.29 -28.32
C VAL A 383 -48.50 -5.35 -28.63
N VAL A 384 -48.11 -6.54 -29.07
CA VAL A 384 -49.01 -7.66 -29.38
C VAL A 384 -49.03 -8.72 -28.27
N ALA A 385 -47.95 -8.85 -27.51
CA ALA A 385 -47.87 -9.71 -26.34
C ALA A 385 -46.83 -9.13 -25.34
N GLU A 386 -47.05 -9.32 -24.05
CA GLU A 386 -46.05 -8.98 -23.01
C GLU A 386 -46.14 -9.95 -21.81
N ARG A 387 -44.97 -10.41 -21.34
CA ARG A 387 -44.87 -11.34 -20.20
C ARG A 387 -43.88 -10.84 -19.15
N ASN A 388 -44.31 -10.86 -17.90
CA ASN A 388 -43.43 -10.61 -16.75
C ASN A 388 -42.73 -11.92 -16.36
N ILE A 389 -41.39 -11.88 -16.28
CA ILE A 389 -40.54 -13.03 -15.97
C ILE A 389 -39.94 -12.84 -14.57
N GLY A 390 -40.18 -13.81 -13.70
CA GLY A 390 -39.64 -13.81 -12.33
C GLY A 390 -38.20 -14.32 -12.29
N LEU A 391 -37.41 -13.77 -11.33
CA LEU A 391 -36.00 -14.10 -11.17
C LEU A 391 -35.69 -14.88 -9.86
N ASN A 392 -36.71 -15.40 -9.20
CA ASN A 392 -36.56 -16.11 -7.93
C ASN A 392 -36.12 -17.58 -8.04
N GLY A 393 -35.79 -18.05 -9.27
CA GLY A 393 -35.35 -19.40 -9.60
C GLY A 393 -33.92 -19.48 -10.12
N THR A 394 -33.66 -20.49 -10.90
CA THR A 394 -32.42 -20.70 -11.66
C THR A 394 -32.46 -19.95 -12.99
N PHE A 395 -31.33 -19.85 -13.69
CA PHE A 395 -31.30 -19.30 -15.06
C PHE A 395 -32.12 -20.18 -16.04
N GLN A 396 -32.20 -21.51 -15.80
CA GLN A 396 -33.04 -22.40 -16.58
C GLN A 396 -34.52 -22.11 -16.35
N ASP A 397 -34.94 -21.80 -15.12
CA ASP A 397 -36.35 -21.46 -14.84
C ASP A 397 -36.78 -20.18 -15.60
N VAL A 398 -35.88 -19.23 -15.82
CA VAL A 398 -36.14 -18.05 -16.68
C VAL A 398 -36.34 -18.44 -18.13
N VAL A 399 -35.52 -19.38 -18.68
CA VAL A 399 -35.71 -19.93 -20.04
C VAL A 399 -37.05 -20.62 -20.15
N ASP A 400 -37.40 -21.45 -19.17
CA ASP A 400 -38.64 -22.24 -19.17
C ASP A 400 -39.86 -21.31 -19.02
N ASP A 401 -39.77 -20.22 -18.27
CA ASP A 401 -40.84 -19.23 -18.09
C ASP A 401 -41.10 -18.43 -19.39
N ILE A 402 -40.02 -18.05 -20.12
CA ILE A 402 -40.15 -17.37 -21.43
C ILE A 402 -40.79 -18.30 -22.46
N ASN A 403 -40.44 -19.60 -22.47
CA ASN A 403 -40.87 -20.59 -23.42
C ASN A 403 -42.18 -21.28 -23.06
N ARG A 404 -42.84 -20.93 -21.94
CA ARG A 404 -44.04 -21.62 -21.42
C ARG A 404 -45.25 -21.41 -22.32
N PRO A 405 -45.86 -22.51 -22.86
CA PRO A 405 -46.82 -22.40 -23.95
C PRO A 405 -48.30 -22.19 -23.53
N ASP A 406 -48.60 -22.22 -22.24
CA ASP A 406 -49.98 -22.21 -21.74
C ASP A 406 -50.37 -20.89 -21.00
N VAL A 407 -49.75 -19.78 -21.40
CA VAL A 407 -49.98 -18.45 -20.76
C VAL A 407 -50.65 -17.52 -21.75
N ASP A 408 -51.81 -17.00 -21.42
CA ASP A 408 -52.49 -15.93 -22.18
C ASP A 408 -51.88 -14.57 -21.73
N ASP A 409 -50.91 -14.06 -22.51
CA ASP A 409 -50.12 -12.87 -22.22
C ASP A 409 -50.79 -11.55 -22.64
N ASN A 410 -51.84 -11.63 -23.48
CA ASN A 410 -52.55 -10.47 -23.97
C ASN A 410 -54.01 -10.37 -23.50
N GLY A 411 -54.48 -11.37 -22.78
CA GLY A 411 -55.82 -11.39 -22.15
C GLY A 411 -56.99 -11.58 -23.13
N ASP A 412 -56.72 -12.14 -24.33
CA ASP A 412 -57.74 -12.34 -25.35
C ASP A 412 -58.36 -13.74 -25.33
N ASN A 413 -57.97 -14.60 -24.37
CA ASN A 413 -58.30 -16.00 -24.21
C ASN A 413 -57.81 -16.90 -25.37
N THR A 414 -56.76 -16.50 -26.06
CA THR A 414 -56.09 -17.24 -27.10
C THR A 414 -54.67 -17.54 -26.64
N ILE A 415 -54.19 -18.77 -26.78
CA ILE A 415 -52.85 -19.20 -26.38
C ILE A 415 -51.91 -19.43 -27.57
N THR A 416 -52.18 -18.79 -28.73
CA THR A 416 -51.42 -18.95 -29.98
C THR A 416 -50.88 -17.65 -30.53
N ASN A 417 -50.90 -16.58 -29.75
CA ASN A 417 -50.40 -15.25 -30.08
C ASN A 417 -49.73 -14.59 -28.87
N ASP A 418 -49.09 -15.41 -28.05
CA ASP A 418 -48.42 -15.06 -26.79
C ASP A 418 -46.89 -14.98 -26.97
N VAL A 419 -46.16 -14.54 -25.95
CA VAL A 419 -44.71 -14.30 -26.04
C VAL A 419 -43.95 -15.49 -26.55
N ASP A 420 -44.28 -16.70 -26.08
CA ASP A 420 -43.62 -17.93 -26.52
C ASP A 420 -43.89 -18.31 -27.98
N ASP A 421 -44.96 -17.79 -28.60
CA ASP A 421 -45.22 -18.00 -30.05
C ASP A 421 -44.26 -17.17 -30.93
N PHE A 422 -43.80 -16.03 -30.43
CA PHE A 422 -42.95 -15.10 -31.19
C PHE A 422 -41.47 -15.33 -30.94
N VAL A 423 -41.05 -15.62 -29.68
CA VAL A 423 -39.65 -15.78 -29.30
C VAL A 423 -39.34 -17.16 -28.74
N ALA A 424 -38.07 -17.51 -28.74
CA ALA A 424 -37.55 -18.67 -28.04
C ALA A 424 -36.30 -18.27 -27.26
N ALA A 425 -36.25 -18.67 -25.97
CA ALA A 425 -35.08 -18.53 -25.12
C ALA A 425 -34.33 -19.86 -25.00
N SER A 426 -33.01 -19.80 -24.80
CA SER A 426 -32.15 -20.97 -24.61
C SER A 426 -30.86 -20.57 -23.89
N ILE A 427 -30.21 -21.55 -23.24
CA ILE A 427 -28.82 -21.44 -22.78
C ILE A 427 -28.01 -22.48 -23.54
N ASP A 428 -26.93 -22.06 -24.21
CA ASP A 428 -26.08 -22.96 -24.98
C ASP A 428 -25.12 -23.77 -24.08
N ALA A 429 -24.36 -24.70 -24.69
CA ALA A 429 -23.41 -25.54 -23.98
C ALA A 429 -22.21 -24.73 -23.38
N GLN A 430 -22.01 -23.48 -23.80
CA GLN A 430 -21.02 -22.54 -23.28
C GLN A 430 -21.56 -21.67 -22.15
N GLY A 431 -22.87 -21.79 -21.85
CA GLY A 431 -23.56 -21.01 -20.83
C GLY A 431 -24.11 -19.67 -21.34
N ASN A 432 -24.09 -19.41 -22.65
CA ASN A 432 -24.63 -18.15 -23.18
C ASN A 432 -26.15 -18.21 -23.22
N PHE A 433 -26.77 -17.23 -22.55
CA PHE A 433 -28.22 -17.04 -22.58
C PHE A 433 -28.62 -16.30 -23.88
N ALA A 434 -29.58 -16.83 -24.60
CA ALA A 434 -30.04 -16.24 -25.85
C ALA A 434 -31.56 -16.14 -25.88
N ILE A 435 -32.09 -15.07 -26.46
CA ILE A 435 -33.49 -14.93 -26.88
C ILE A 435 -33.50 -14.54 -28.36
N SER A 436 -34.32 -15.16 -29.16
CA SER A 436 -34.46 -14.84 -30.60
C SER A 436 -35.89 -15.02 -31.08
N LEU A 437 -36.26 -14.25 -32.10
CA LEU A 437 -37.51 -14.45 -32.80
C LEU A 437 -37.55 -15.86 -33.43
N LYS A 438 -38.69 -16.51 -33.34
CA LYS A 438 -38.95 -17.79 -34.04
C LYS A 438 -38.93 -17.59 -35.56
N ALA A 439 -38.71 -18.67 -36.27
CA ALA A 439 -38.62 -18.67 -37.73
C ALA A 439 -39.83 -18.01 -38.41
N GLY A 440 -39.57 -17.07 -39.31
CA GLY A 440 -40.59 -16.33 -40.07
C GLY A 440 -41.17 -15.09 -39.34
N MET A 441 -40.99 -14.94 -38.04
CA MET A 441 -41.52 -13.76 -37.29
C MET A 441 -40.78 -12.48 -37.66
N LYS A 442 -39.46 -12.56 -37.84
CA LYS A 442 -38.65 -11.43 -38.36
C LYS A 442 -39.13 -10.90 -39.69
N ASP A 443 -39.45 -11.81 -40.62
CA ASP A 443 -39.90 -11.47 -41.99
C ASP A 443 -41.30 -10.83 -41.99
N GLN A 444 -42.12 -11.16 -40.99
CA GLN A 444 -43.43 -10.54 -40.75
C GLN A 444 -43.31 -9.16 -40.06
N GLY A 445 -42.09 -8.73 -39.72
CA GLY A 445 -41.83 -7.42 -39.13
C GLY A 445 -41.89 -7.36 -37.59
N TYR A 446 -42.07 -8.51 -36.91
CA TYR A 446 -42.05 -8.53 -35.44
C TYR A 446 -40.67 -8.25 -34.89
N ARG A 447 -40.67 -7.65 -33.70
CA ARG A 447 -39.48 -7.36 -32.86
C ARG A 447 -39.82 -7.61 -31.41
N PHE A 448 -38.80 -7.78 -30.56
CA PHE A 448 -38.99 -7.88 -29.13
C PHE A 448 -38.00 -7.00 -28.34
N SER A 449 -38.35 -6.61 -27.12
CA SER A 449 -37.48 -5.95 -26.17
C SER A 449 -37.55 -6.60 -24.81
N ILE A 450 -36.56 -6.29 -23.96
CA ILE A 450 -36.57 -6.58 -22.52
C ILE A 450 -36.60 -5.27 -21.74
N GLU A 451 -37.59 -5.12 -20.86
CA GLU A 451 -37.79 -3.92 -20.09
C GLU A 451 -37.92 -4.25 -18.60
N GLU A 452 -37.62 -3.32 -17.71
CA GLU A 452 -37.90 -3.45 -16.30
C GLU A 452 -39.40 -3.31 -16.02
N VAL A 453 -39.93 -4.14 -15.11
CA VAL A 453 -41.32 -4.03 -14.64
C VAL A 453 -41.47 -2.81 -13.73
N ASP A 454 -40.49 -2.61 -12.85
CA ASP A 454 -40.39 -1.43 -11.98
C ASP A 454 -39.14 -0.62 -12.31
N PRO A 455 -39.28 0.57 -12.91
CA PRO A 455 -38.14 1.41 -13.25
C PRO A 455 -37.34 1.94 -12.03
N GLU A 456 -37.94 1.98 -10.83
CA GLU A 456 -37.28 2.43 -9.60
C GLU A 456 -36.51 1.29 -8.91
N ASN A 457 -37.04 0.04 -9.01
CA ASN A 457 -36.43 -1.16 -8.45
C ASN A 457 -36.11 -2.15 -9.57
N ARG A 458 -35.02 -1.90 -10.29
CA ARG A 458 -34.62 -2.63 -11.49
C ARG A 458 -34.08 -4.01 -11.15
N SER A 459 -34.42 -4.99 -11.97
CA SER A 459 -33.84 -6.34 -11.89
C SER A 459 -32.38 -6.40 -12.32
N LEU A 460 -31.99 -5.53 -13.26
CA LEU A 460 -30.69 -5.47 -13.95
C LEU A 460 -30.34 -6.75 -14.72
N PHE A 461 -31.29 -7.64 -14.96
CA PHE A 461 -31.06 -8.95 -15.61
C PHE A 461 -30.40 -8.80 -16.99
N ALA A 462 -31.00 -8.00 -17.87
CA ALA A 462 -30.50 -7.82 -19.22
C ALA A 462 -29.10 -7.17 -19.26
N GLY A 463 -28.90 -6.16 -18.41
CA GLY A 463 -27.62 -5.45 -18.32
C GLY A 463 -26.51 -6.27 -17.71
N ALA A 464 -26.80 -7.05 -16.65
CA ALA A 464 -25.82 -7.91 -15.98
C ALA A 464 -25.36 -9.08 -16.86
N LEU A 465 -26.25 -9.61 -17.71
CA LEU A 465 -25.90 -10.62 -18.71
C LEU A 465 -25.28 -10.02 -19.99
N GLY A 466 -25.44 -8.73 -20.21
CA GLY A 466 -25.00 -8.07 -21.45
C GLY A 466 -25.76 -8.58 -22.67
N LEU A 467 -27.10 -8.68 -22.59
CA LEU A 467 -27.96 -9.24 -23.65
C LEU A 467 -28.02 -8.33 -24.88
N GLU A 468 -28.18 -7.04 -24.68
CA GLU A 468 -28.08 -6.00 -25.71
C GLU A 468 -27.14 -4.90 -25.17
N ARG A 469 -26.06 -4.58 -25.92
CA ARG A 469 -24.93 -3.82 -25.34
C ARG A 469 -24.70 -2.49 -26.03
N PHE A 470 -24.72 -1.44 -25.23
CA PHE A 470 -24.14 -0.16 -25.61
C PHE A 470 -22.64 -0.12 -25.25
N PHE A 471 -22.27 -0.62 -24.05
CA PHE A 471 -20.88 -0.79 -23.65
C PHE A 471 -20.53 -2.28 -23.57
N ASP A 472 -19.35 -2.65 -24.08
CA ASP A 472 -18.65 -3.90 -23.79
C ASP A 472 -17.78 -3.75 -22.53
N GLY A 473 -17.37 -4.89 -21.94
CA GLY A 473 -16.53 -4.94 -20.75
C GLY A 473 -17.32 -5.16 -19.46
N LYS A 474 -16.58 -5.33 -18.35
CA LYS A 474 -17.14 -5.64 -17.01
C LYS A 474 -16.63 -4.71 -15.91
N SER A 475 -15.61 -3.89 -16.19
CA SER A 475 -14.95 -3.02 -15.23
C SER A 475 -14.28 -1.83 -15.93
N ALA A 476 -13.62 -0.97 -15.15
CA ALA A 476 -12.82 0.13 -15.69
C ALA A 476 -11.64 -0.34 -16.57
N LYS A 477 -11.22 -1.60 -16.42
CA LYS A 477 -10.12 -2.17 -17.18
C LYS A 477 -10.46 -2.37 -18.66
N ASP A 478 -11.70 -2.72 -18.95
CA ASP A 478 -12.14 -3.23 -20.26
C ASP A 478 -13.38 -2.53 -20.83
N ILE A 479 -13.91 -1.50 -20.15
CA ILE A 479 -15.03 -0.70 -20.67
C ILE A 479 -14.71 -0.13 -22.05
N ASP A 480 -15.59 -0.36 -23.04
CA ASP A 480 -15.51 0.26 -24.36
C ASP A 480 -16.89 0.38 -24.98
N LEU A 481 -17.03 1.21 -26.04
CA LEU A 481 -18.23 1.17 -26.86
C LEU A 481 -18.38 -0.25 -27.45
N SER A 482 -19.59 -0.81 -27.43
CA SER A 482 -19.85 -2.14 -27.99
C SER A 482 -19.27 -2.24 -29.39
N ARG A 483 -18.53 -3.32 -29.65
CA ARG A 483 -17.88 -3.55 -30.95
C ARG A 483 -18.87 -3.49 -32.13
N TYR A 484 -20.09 -3.95 -31.93
CA TYR A 484 -21.15 -3.92 -32.95
C TYR A 484 -21.54 -2.48 -33.33
N LEU A 485 -21.55 -1.58 -32.35
CA LEU A 485 -21.83 -0.14 -32.51
C LEU A 485 -20.60 0.63 -33.00
N ASP A 486 -19.39 0.24 -32.57
CA ASP A 486 -18.16 0.88 -33.02
C ASP A 486 -17.87 0.61 -34.50
N GLU A 487 -18.14 -0.59 -35.00
CA GLU A 487 -18.03 -0.91 -36.43
C GLU A 487 -19.00 -0.08 -37.30
N ASN A 488 -20.17 0.27 -36.76
CA ASN A 488 -21.12 1.15 -37.44
C ASN A 488 -22.00 1.92 -36.45
N PRO A 489 -21.61 3.15 -36.09
CA PRO A 489 -22.34 4.00 -35.12
C PRO A 489 -23.78 4.34 -35.54
N THR A 490 -24.13 4.23 -36.84
CA THR A 490 -25.50 4.49 -37.30
C THR A 490 -26.51 3.45 -36.79
N ARG A 491 -26.03 2.33 -36.25
CA ARG A 491 -26.86 1.29 -35.61
C ARG A 491 -27.31 1.68 -34.19
N ILE A 492 -26.76 2.75 -33.60
CA ILE A 492 -27.20 3.18 -32.28
C ILE A 492 -28.70 3.46 -32.32
N ALA A 493 -29.43 2.82 -31.41
CA ALA A 493 -30.86 2.94 -31.28
C ALA A 493 -31.23 3.96 -30.20
N GLY A 494 -32.15 4.86 -30.48
CA GLY A 494 -32.75 5.79 -29.51
C GLY A 494 -34.18 5.42 -29.16
N ASN A 495 -34.78 4.54 -29.97
CA ASN A 495 -36.17 4.11 -29.88
C ASN A 495 -36.31 2.80 -29.09
N GLY A 496 -37.37 2.64 -28.34
CA GLY A 496 -37.82 1.38 -27.73
C GLY A 496 -38.59 0.57 -28.75
N PRO A 497 -39.89 0.87 -29.01
CA PRO A 497 -40.62 0.25 -30.09
C PRO A 497 -40.04 0.61 -31.47
N PRO A 498 -40.28 -0.23 -32.49
CA PRO A 498 -39.79 0.00 -33.86
C PRO A 498 -40.59 1.09 -34.59
N ILE A 499 -40.71 2.28 -34.00
CA ILE A 499 -41.48 3.43 -34.54
C ILE A 499 -40.48 4.56 -34.80
N ALA A 500 -40.58 5.14 -36.03
CA ALA A 500 -39.78 6.33 -36.37
C ALA A 500 -40.12 7.52 -35.47
N GLY A 501 -39.08 8.15 -34.95
CA GLY A 501 -39.20 9.31 -34.03
C GLY A 501 -39.45 8.95 -32.58
N ASP A 502 -39.58 7.70 -32.20
CA ASP A 502 -39.51 7.26 -30.80
C ASP A 502 -38.12 7.48 -30.24
N ASN A 503 -38.02 7.95 -29.01
CA ASN A 503 -36.76 8.27 -28.33
C ASN A 503 -36.75 7.76 -26.88
N SER A 504 -37.55 6.74 -26.58
CA SER A 504 -37.74 6.23 -25.21
C SER A 504 -36.42 5.70 -24.60
N VAL A 505 -35.61 4.97 -25.37
CA VAL A 505 -34.29 4.49 -24.93
C VAL A 505 -33.36 5.67 -24.67
N ALA A 506 -33.29 6.63 -25.60
CA ALA A 506 -32.42 7.79 -25.44
C ALA A 506 -32.82 8.65 -24.22
N ASN A 507 -34.12 8.80 -23.95
CA ASN A 507 -34.61 9.48 -22.75
C ASN A 507 -34.29 8.68 -21.46
N GLY A 508 -34.38 7.34 -21.49
CA GLY A 508 -33.96 6.49 -20.38
C GLY A 508 -32.46 6.68 -20.05
N MET A 509 -31.63 6.78 -21.10
CA MET A 509 -30.19 7.09 -20.91
C MET A 509 -29.94 8.47 -20.30
N VAL A 510 -30.69 9.50 -20.73
CA VAL A 510 -30.61 10.85 -20.13
C VAL A 510 -31.08 10.82 -18.67
N GLN A 511 -32.13 10.05 -18.36
CA GLN A 511 -32.65 9.93 -17.01
C GLN A 511 -31.65 9.24 -16.07
N LEU A 512 -30.85 8.26 -16.54
CA LEU A 512 -29.81 7.58 -15.77
C LEU A 512 -28.80 8.53 -15.13
N GLN A 513 -28.59 9.72 -15.70
CA GLN A 513 -27.72 10.75 -15.09
C GLN A 513 -28.22 11.17 -13.70
N TYR A 514 -29.52 11.14 -13.48
CA TYR A 514 -30.17 11.63 -12.26
C TYR A 514 -30.62 10.50 -11.35
N ASP A 515 -30.67 9.28 -11.84
CA ASP A 515 -31.10 8.11 -11.07
C ASP A 515 -30.04 7.75 -10.03
N LYS A 516 -30.49 7.37 -8.84
CA LYS A 516 -29.65 6.72 -7.84
C LYS A 516 -29.61 5.24 -8.12
N ILE A 517 -28.45 4.76 -8.49
CA ILE A 517 -28.19 3.34 -8.78
C ILE A 517 -27.35 2.71 -7.69
N ASP A 518 -27.41 1.40 -7.60
CA ASP A 518 -26.56 0.62 -6.69
C ASP A 518 -25.19 0.36 -7.33
N PHE A 519 -24.13 0.56 -6.54
CA PHE A 519 -22.75 0.28 -6.92
C PHE A 519 -22.29 -0.98 -6.21
N TYR A 520 -21.82 -1.95 -6.99
CA TYR A 520 -21.40 -3.26 -6.51
C TYR A 520 -19.88 -3.40 -6.57
N ILE A 521 -19.30 -4.08 -5.58
CA ILE A 521 -17.92 -4.56 -5.71
C ILE A 521 -17.95 -5.64 -6.82
N VAL A 522 -17.08 -5.49 -7.82
CA VAL A 522 -17.01 -6.43 -8.94
C VAL A 522 -16.86 -7.86 -8.42
N GLY A 523 -17.78 -8.74 -8.83
CA GLY A 523 -17.87 -10.13 -8.38
C GLY A 523 -18.75 -10.39 -7.15
N THR A 524 -19.53 -9.39 -6.68
CA THR A 524 -20.49 -9.56 -5.57
C THR A 524 -21.88 -9.05 -5.94
N GLN A 525 -22.91 -9.54 -5.24
CA GLN A 525 -24.29 -9.06 -5.37
C GLN A 525 -24.68 -8.00 -4.32
N GLU A 526 -23.84 -7.79 -3.29
CA GLU A 526 -24.15 -6.82 -2.26
C GLU A 526 -23.79 -5.41 -2.72
N PRO A 527 -24.70 -4.45 -2.67
CA PRO A 527 -24.42 -3.06 -3.04
C PRO A 527 -23.48 -2.42 -2.01
N TYR A 528 -22.40 -1.86 -2.49
CA TYR A 528 -21.45 -1.10 -1.70
C TYR A 528 -21.99 0.30 -1.34
N SER A 529 -22.72 0.93 -2.25
CA SER A 529 -23.26 2.28 -2.12
C SER A 529 -24.44 2.49 -3.07
N LYS A 530 -25.30 3.46 -2.78
CA LYS A 530 -26.38 3.90 -3.69
C LYS A 530 -26.32 5.40 -3.88
N ASP A 531 -26.01 5.85 -5.08
CA ASP A 531 -25.88 7.27 -5.45
C ASP A 531 -26.09 7.46 -6.96
N THR A 532 -26.06 8.71 -7.44
CA THR A 532 -25.94 9.00 -8.87
C THR A 532 -24.52 8.67 -9.35
N LEU A 533 -24.36 8.38 -10.64
CA LEU A 533 -23.04 8.15 -11.25
C LEU A 533 -22.06 9.31 -10.94
N SER A 534 -22.50 10.55 -11.13
CA SER A 534 -21.69 11.73 -10.82
C SER A 534 -21.39 11.88 -9.33
N GLY A 535 -22.34 11.55 -8.45
CA GLY A 535 -22.19 11.59 -7.01
C GLY A 535 -21.15 10.59 -6.51
N PHE A 536 -21.26 9.33 -6.95
CA PHE A 536 -20.33 8.27 -6.59
C PHE A 536 -18.90 8.56 -7.05
N PHE A 537 -18.73 8.99 -8.30
CA PHE A 537 -17.41 9.33 -8.83
C PHE A 537 -16.78 10.50 -8.06
N ARG A 538 -17.56 11.57 -7.81
CA ARG A 538 -17.08 12.72 -7.03
C ARG A 538 -16.70 12.31 -5.60
N MET A 539 -17.47 11.45 -4.95
CA MET A 539 -17.13 10.89 -3.63
C MET A 539 -15.79 10.15 -3.69
N SER A 540 -15.58 9.30 -4.70
CA SER A 540 -14.34 8.54 -4.90
C SER A 540 -13.13 9.46 -5.15
N ALA A 541 -13.26 10.48 -5.98
CA ALA A 541 -12.21 11.46 -6.24
C ALA A 541 -11.88 12.30 -4.99
N THR A 542 -12.91 12.68 -4.20
CA THR A 542 -12.71 13.39 -2.93
C THR A 542 -11.94 12.54 -1.93
N GLU A 543 -12.21 11.25 -1.85
CA GLU A 543 -11.47 10.34 -0.97
C GLU A 543 -9.98 10.24 -1.34
N VAL A 544 -9.65 10.24 -2.63
CA VAL A 544 -8.25 10.30 -3.08
C VAL A 544 -7.59 11.60 -2.59
N ALA A 545 -8.29 12.73 -2.73
CA ALA A 545 -7.79 14.03 -2.25
C ALA A 545 -7.62 14.05 -0.72
N ASP A 546 -8.57 13.50 0.02
CA ASP A 546 -8.52 13.41 1.49
C ASP A 546 -7.37 12.52 1.96
N LYS A 547 -7.16 11.35 1.32
CA LYS A 547 -6.02 10.47 1.61
C LYS A 547 -4.68 11.15 1.30
N THR A 548 -4.62 11.94 0.22
CA THR A 548 -3.44 12.73 -0.13
C THR A 548 -3.16 13.80 0.94
N ALA A 549 -4.17 14.59 1.31
CA ALA A 549 -4.05 15.61 2.35
C ALA A 549 -3.66 15.02 3.72
N ALA A 550 -4.25 13.88 4.09
CA ALA A 550 -3.88 13.15 5.31
C ALA A 550 -2.43 12.67 5.27
N SER A 551 -1.94 12.21 4.10
CA SER A 551 -0.55 11.80 3.92
C SER A 551 0.42 12.98 4.11
N HIS A 552 0.10 14.18 3.61
CA HIS A 552 0.87 15.41 3.85
C HIS A 552 0.96 15.73 5.35
N THR A 553 -0.19 15.80 6.03
CA THR A 553 -0.23 16.11 7.47
C THR A 553 0.58 15.10 8.29
N THR A 554 0.50 13.82 7.94
CA THR A 554 1.23 12.75 8.61
C THR A 554 2.74 12.87 8.36
N ALA A 555 3.16 13.20 7.14
CA ALA A 555 4.57 13.40 6.80
C ALA A 555 5.17 14.59 7.55
N GLU A 556 4.49 15.74 7.57
CA GLU A 556 4.93 16.94 8.30
C GLU A 556 5.06 16.66 9.81
N THR A 557 4.07 15.99 10.40
CA THR A 557 4.08 15.63 11.82
C THR A 557 5.21 14.66 12.16
N SER A 558 5.39 13.61 11.36
CA SER A 558 6.43 12.60 11.55
C SER A 558 7.83 13.19 11.36
N GLN A 559 8.00 14.09 10.38
CA GLN A 559 9.26 14.81 10.17
C GLN A 559 9.58 15.75 11.32
N SER A 560 8.59 16.46 11.85
CA SER A 560 8.77 17.35 13.01
C SER A 560 9.17 16.56 14.26
N LEU A 561 8.55 15.40 14.49
CA LEU A 561 8.91 14.50 15.58
C LEU A 561 10.33 13.95 15.41
N LEU A 562 10.69 13.51 14.20
CA LEU A 562 12.05 13.05 13.90
C LEU A 562 13.08 14.14 14.21
N ASN A 563 12.84 15.39 13.75
CA ASN A 563 13.75 16.50 14.01
C ASN A 563 13.93 16.78 15.52
N ALA A 564 12.85 16.68 16.31
CA ALA A 564 12.91 16.84 17.75
C ALA A 564 13.77 15.74 18.41
N VAL A 565 13.61 14.48 18.00
CA VAL A 565 14.38 13.35 18.53
C VAL A 565 15.84 13.40 18.07
N VAL A 566 16.12 13.83 16.83
CA VAL A 566 17.48 14.06 16.34
C VAL A 566 18.18 15.11 17.18
N ASN A 567 17.52 16.26 17.46
CA ASN A 567 18.09 17.30 18.31
C ASN A 567 18.36 16.81 19.73
N GLU A 568 17.47 15.98 20.29
CA GLU A 568 17.67 15.37 21.62
C GLU A 568 18.89 14.43 21.61
N PHE A 569 18.99 13.54 20.62
CA PHE A 569 20.11 12.62 20.45
C PHE A 569 21.43 13.38 20.26
N ASP A 570 21.43 14.39 19.41
CA ASP A 570 22.60 15.22 19.14
C ASP A 570 23.08 15.95 20.40
N SER A 571 22.16 16.46 21.23
CA SER A 571 22.51 17.14 22.48
C SER A 571 23.22 16.24 23.50
N ILE A 572 22.98 14.90 23.42
CA ILE A 572 23.60 13.92 24.32
C ILE A 572 24.87 13.36 23.72
N SER A 573 24.84 12.94 22.45
CA SER A 573 25.83 12.04 21.86
C SER A 573 26.85 12.75 20.98
N ARG A 574 26.56 13.95 20.47
CA ARG A 574 27.46 14.69 19.59
C ARG A 574 28.61 15.37 20.34
N VAL A 575 29.65 15.64 19.59
CA VAL A 575 30.84 16.38 20.06
C VAL A 575 30.55 17.87 20.08
N ASP A 576 30.62 18.49 21.27
CA ASP A 576 30.68 19.95 21.44
C ASP A 576 32.15 20.39 21.43
N LEU A 577 32.53 21.14 20.39
CA LEU A 577 33.92 21.58 20.21
C LEU A 577 34.40 22.47 21.37
N ASP A 578 33.58 23.33 21.95
CA ASP A 578 33.96 24.23 23.03
C ASP A 578 34.20 23.44 24.33
N GLU A 579 33.39 22.43 24.59
CA GLU A 579 33.58 21.52 25.71
C GLU A 579 34.86 20.68 25.54
N GLU A 580 35.07 20.12 24.33
CA GLU A 580 36.27 19.33 24.08
C GLU A 580 37.56 20.17 24.13
N LEU A 581 37.56 21.40 23.63
CA LEU A 581 38.70 22.30 23.76
C LEU A 581 39.00 22.65 25.24
N THR A 582 37.96 22.83 26.04
CA THR A 582 38.07 23.02 27.49
C THR A 582 38.66 21.79 28.16
N ASN A 583 38.19 20.59 27.82
CA ASN A 583 38.72 19.34 28.33
C ASN A 583 40.18 19.12 27.91
N LEU A 584 40.52 19.44 26.65
CA LEU A 584 41.90 19.38 26.15
C LEU A 584 42.85 20.22 26.98
N MET A 585 42.49 21.50 27.28
CA MET A 585 43.29 22.39 28.13
C MET A 585 43.44 21.86 29.56
N LYS A 586 42.36 21.30 30.13
CA LYS A 586 42.37 20.67 31.46
C LYS A 586 43.31 19.47 31.50
N TYR A 587 43.27 18.57 30.51
CA TYR A 587 44.14 17.41 30.45
C TYR A 587 45.58 17.75 30.14
N GLN A 588 45.86 18.77 29.30
CA GLN A 588 47.20 19.30 29.07
C GLN A 588 47.81 19.87 30.35
N THR A 589 47.01 20.59 31.16
CA THR A 589 47.45 21.12 32.45
C THR A 589 47.75 19.95 33.41
N GLY A 590 46.89 18.91 33.46
CA GLY A 590 47.12 17.70 34.27
C GLY A 590 48.38 16.95 33.86
N TYR A 591 48.63 16.81 32.56
CA TYR A 591 49.84 16.21 31.99
C TYR A 591 51.09 16.99 32.45
N SER A 592 51.09 18.32 32.31
CA SER A 592 52.20 19.18 32.68
C SER A 592 52.47 19.16 34.20
N ALA A 593 51.41 19.12 35.02
CA ALA A 593 51.54 18.98 36.48
C ALA A 593 52.16 17.63 36.88
N SER A 594 51.71 16.53 36.26
CA SER A 594 52.24 15.17 36.48
C SER A 594 53.71 15.06 36.06
N ALA A 595 54.07 15.65 34.92
CA ALA A 595 55.47 15.72 34.46
C ALA A 595 56.36 16.50 35.45
N LYS A 596 55.83 17.61 36.02
CA LYS A 596 56.54 18.37 37.04
C LYS A 596 56.79 17.59 38.33
N VAL A 597 55.80 16.78 38.75
CA VAL A 597 55.96 15.86 39.89
C VAL A 597 57.10 14.87 39.61
N ILE A 598 57.16 14.25 38.45
CA ILE A 598 58.23 13.31 38.05
C ILE A 598 59.59 14.00 38.11
N THR A 599 59.73 15.20 37.51
CA THR A 599 61.01 15.94 37.48
C THR A 599 61.43 16.36 38.91
N THR A 600 60.48 16.72 39.77
CA THR A 600 60.80 17.04 41.17
C THR A 600 61.30 15.82 41.94
N ILE A 601 60.70 14.66 41.71
CA ILE A 601 61.11 13.40 42.32
C ILE A 601 62.49 12.98 41.83
N ASP A 602 62.78 13.15 40.52
CA ASP A 602 64.10 12.88 39.94
C ASP A 602 65.19 13.76 40.63
N GLN A 603 64.91 15.05 40.82
CA GLN A 603 65.78 15.96 41.57
C GLN A 603 66.02 15.50 43.02
N MET A 604 64.97 15.01 43.69
CA MET A 604 65.07 14.45 45.05
C MET A 604 65.94 13.20 45.08
N ILE A 605 65.80 12.32 44.08
CA ILE A 605 66.64 11.09 43.93
C ILE A 605 68.09 11.48 43.70
N GLN A 606 68.37 12.43 42.83
CA GLN A 606 69.73 12.93 42.57
C GLN A 606 70.38 13.55 43.83
N THR A 607 69.61 14.32 44.57
CA THR A 607 70.05 14.88 45.84
C THR A 607 70.38 13.80 46.87
N LEU A 608 69.56 12.78 46.99
CA LEU A 608 69.80 11.62 47.89
C LEU A 608 71.02 10.80 47.47
N LEU A 609 71.28 10.64 46.18
CA LEU A 609 72.48 9.95 45.67
C LEU A 609 73.73 10.79 45.93
N GLY A 610 73.61 12.12 45.80
CA GLY A 610 74.74 13.03 46.08
C GLY A 610 75.12 13.12 47.60
N ILE A 611 74.19 12.87 48.55
CA ILE A 611 74.49 12.80 49.98
C ILE A 611 75.25 11.52 50.33
N LYS A 612 75.31 10.49 49.48
CA LYS A 612 75.93 9.21 49.73
C LYS A 612 77.39 9.16 49.20
N GLN A 613 77.91 10.23 48.59
CA GLN A 613 79.31 10.48 48.29
C GLN A 613 79.92 11.35 49.35
#